data_1ccf539cc2ff00c5ad9fea903ee9085b
#
_entry.id   1ccf539cc2ff00c5ad9fea903ee9085b
#
_cell.length_a   1.000
_cell.length_b   1.000
_cell.length_c   1.000
_cell.angle_alpha   90.00
_cell.angle_beta   90.00
_cell.angle_gamma   90.00
#
_symmetry.space_group_name_H-M   'P 1'
#
loop_
_entity.id
_entity.type
_entity.pdbx_description
1 polymer ?
#
loop_
_entity_poly.entity_id
_entity_poly.type
_entity_poly.pdbx_seq_one_letter_code
_entity_poly.pdbx_strand_id
1 'polypeptide(L)'
;SVCLLVNFGVAAWLPDLLNGAGYPLSIALGSMVVLKTGAIIGTLFGGWLADTFGQKRVVLCIYMLTAVSLLLLALRPSVAIAYLLIACLGMGTTGLQTLINAYVGSYYPARVRATALGLNLSIGRIGGILGPTYLGFLVAGGITFAGKFYALAIPAIIGAIIIAFVPTSRAKAPQATGASEPEDNTEVVVDAPKA
;
A
#
# COMPACT_ATOMS: atom_id res chain seq x y z
N SER A 1 -5.86 -5.85 -3.10
CA SER A 1 -5.29 -7.06 -3.73
C SER A 1 -4.27 -6.73 -4.81
N VAL A 2 -4.54 -5.83 -5.72
CA VAL A 2 -3.61 -5.44 -6.81
C VAL A 2 -2.28 -4.92 -6.28
N CYS A 3 -2.30 -4.12 -5.23
CA CYS A 3 -1.09 -3.62 -4.57
C CYS A 3 -0.21 -4.76 -4.04
N LEU A 4 -0.80 -5.77 -3.40
CA LEU A 4 -0.05 -6.94 -2.90
C LEU A 4 0.49 -7.80 -4.03
N LEU A 5 -0.23 -7.95 -5.15
CA LEU A 5 0.27 -8.65 -6.33
C LEU A 5 1.56 -7.99 -6.84
N VAL A 6 1.55 -6.67 -7.03
CA VAL A 6 2.73 -5.92 -7.48
C VAL A 6 3.85 -5.99 -6.44
N ASN A 7 3.52 -5.82 -5.14
CA ASN A 7 4.50 -5.86 -4.06
C ASN A 7 5.26 -7.18 -4.01
N PHE A 8 4.53 -8.30 -3.91
CA PHE A 8 5.16 -9.62 -3.81
C PHE A 8 5.78 -10.07 -5.13
N GLY A 9 5.18 -9.71 -6.27
CA GLY A 9 5.77 -9.96 -7.59
C GLY A 9 7.12 -9.26 -7.74
N VAL A 10 7.19 -7.97 -7.46
CA VAL A 10 8.44 -7.20 -7.48
C VAL A 10 9.44 -7.76 -6.46
N ALA A 11 9.03 -7.96 -5.21
CA ALA A 11 9.94 -8.41 -4.16
C ALA A 11 10.55 -9.80 -4.44
N ALA A 12 9.80 -10.71 -5.06
CA ALA A 12 10.29 -12.05 -5.36
C ALA A 12 11.27 -12.09 -6.54
N TRP A 13 11.05 -11.25 -7.55
CA TRP A 13 11.77 -11.36 -8.82
C TRP A 13 12.71 -10.20 -9.14
N LEU A 14 12.71 -9.13 -8.35
CA LEU A 14 13.52 -7.93 -8.61
C LEU A 14 15.02 -8.24 -8.77
N PRO A 15 15.68 -9.04 -7.89
CA PRO A 15 17.09 -9.36 -8.06
C PRO A 15 17.37 -10.12 -9.35
N ASP A 16 16.55 -11.12 -9.67
CA ASP A 16 16.71 -11.93 -10.89
C ASP A 16 16.46 -11.10 -12.15
N LEU A 17 15.48 -10.21 -12.11
CA LEU A 17 15.19 -9.29 -13.20
C LEU A 17 16.38 -8.34 -13.45
N LEU A 18 16.97 -7.77 -12.40
CA LEU A 18 18.11 -6.86 -12.53
C LEU A 18 19.37 -7.60 -13.00
N ASN A 19 19.64 -8.79 -12.46
CA ASN A 19 20.76 -9.61 -12.89
C ASN A 19 20.61 -10.03 -14.36
N GLY A 20 19.43 -10.43 -14.79
CA GLY A 20 19.10 -10.71 -16.19
C GLY A 20 19.18 -9.49 -17.12
N ALA A 21 19.14 -8.28 -16.57
CA ALA A 21 19.37 -7.03 -17.31
C ALA A 21 20.84 -6.70 -17.52
N GLY A 22 21.75 -7.46 -16.91
CA GLY A 22 23.20 -7.21 -16.97
C GLY A 22 23.74 -6.38 -15.81
N TYR A 23 22.94 -6.10 -14.78
CA TYR A 23 23.45 -5.46 -13.56
C TYR A 23 24.22 -6.49 -12.71
N PRO A 24 25.35 -6.10 -12.08
CA PRO A 24 26.08 -6.97 -11.17
C PRO A 24 25.19 -7.48 -10.04
N LEU A 25 25.42 -8.71 -9.58
CA LEU A 25 24.64 -9.35 -8.52
C LEU A 25 24.63 -8.52 -7.22
N SER A 26 25.72 -7.84 -6.91
CA SER A 26 25.80 -6.94 -5.76
C SER A 26 24.78 -5.80 -5.84
N ILE A 27 24.59 -5.23 -7.03
CA ILE A 27 23.60 -4.17 -7.28
C ILE A 27 22.18 -4.75 -7.22
N ALA A 28 21.98 -5.95 -7.77
CA ALA A 28 20.70 -6.63 -7.73
C ALA A 28 20.27 -6.96 -6.29
N LEU A 29 21.17 -7.42 -5.44
CA LEU A 29 20.90 -7.66 -4.01
C LEU A 29 20.73 -6.34 -3.23
N GLY A 30 21.55 -5.32 -3.53
CA GLY A 30 21.42 -3.99 -2.94
C GLY A 30 20.06 -3.35 -3.23
N SER A 31 19.45 -3.67 -4.37
CA SER A 31 18.12 -3.18 -4.74
C SER A 31 17.02 -3.56 -3.75
N MET A 32 17.16 -4.71 -3.09
CA MET A 32 16.23 -5.14 -2.04
C MET A 32 16.27 -4.22 -0.82
N VAL A 33 17.47 -3.79 -0.42
CA VAL A 33 17.65 -2.83 0.69
C VAL A 33 17.02 -1.50 0.33
N VAL A 34 17.30 -1.01 -0.88
CA VAL A 34 16.73 0.25 -1.40
C VAL A 34 15.21 0.17 -1.49
N LEU A 35 14.66 -0.95 -1.95
CA LEU A 35 13.21 -1.19 -2.00
C LEU A 35 12.57 -1.09 -0.60
N LYS A 36 13.20 -1.72 0.40
CA LYS A 36 12.69 -1.69 1.79
C LYS A 36 12.86 -0.32 2.45
N THR A 37 13.96 0.37 2.19
CA THR A 37 14.16 1.76 2.64
C THR A 37 13.12 2.69 2.02
N GLY A 38 12.88 2.58 0.72
CA GLY A 38 11.80 3.30 0.04
C GLY A 38 10.43 3.02 0.65
N ALA A 39 10.15 1.77 1.03
CA ALA A 39 8.91 1.39 1.70
C ALA A 39 8.73 2.08 3.06
N ILE A 40 9.78 2.18 3.86
CA ILE A 40 9.76 2.89 5.16
C ILE A 40 9.47 4.37 4.94
N ILE A 41 10.23 5.01 4.04
CA ILE A 41 10.03 6.42 3.66
C ILE A 41 8.60 6.64 3.16
N GLY A 42 8.12 5.79 2.26
CA GLY A 42 6.78 5.86 1.70
C GLY A 42 5.67 5.70 2.75
N THR A 43 5.87 4.87 3.76
CA THR A 43 4.90 4.71 4.85
C THR A 43 4.83 5.97 5.72
N LEU A 44 5.97 6.54 6.08
CA LEU A 44 6.04 7.73 6.94
C LEU A 44 5.53 8.98 6.21
N PHE A 45 6.11 9.28 5.06
CA PHE A 45 5.73 10.46 4.26
C PHE A 45 4.35 10.32 3.63
N GLY A 46 3.99 9.12 3.18
CA GLY A 46 2.68 8.84 2.61
C GLY A 46 1.56 9.04 3.61
N GLY A 47 1.75 8.65 4.88
CA GLY A 47 0.80 8.93 5.96
C GLY A 47 0.60 10.44 6.16
N TRP A 48 1.69 11.18 6.34
CA TRP A 48 1.65 12.64 6.49
C TRP A 48 1.01 13.35 5.29
N LEU A 49 1.35 12.92 4.08
CA LEU A 49 0.76 13.46 2.85
C LEU A 49 -0.75 13.15 2.77
N ALA A 50 -1.15 11.94 3.18
CA ALA A 50 -2.55 11.52 3.16
C ALA A 50 -3.41 12.33 4.13
N ASP A 51 -2.86 12.72 5.28
CA ASP A 51 -3.53 13.59 6.24
C ASP A 51 -3.68 15.02 5.71
N THR A 52 -2.70 15.53 4.95
CA THR A 52 -2.68 16.90 4.43
C THR A 52 -3.49 17.07 3.14
N PHE A 53 -3.30 16.18 2.17
CA PHE A 53 -3.89 16.31 0.81
C PHE A 53 -5.09 15.40 0.59
N GLY A 54 -5.41 14.54 1.54
CA GLY A 54 -6.49 13.56 1.48
C GLY A 54 -6.04 12.20 0.93
N GLN A 55 -6.44 11.16 1.63
CA GLN A 55 -5.99 9.77 1.40
C GLN A 55 -6.19 9.30 -0.06
N LYS A 56 -7.33 9.61 -0.68
CA LYS A 56 -7.62 9.18 -2.06
C LYS A 56 -6.62 9.73 -3.08
N ARG A 57 -6.32 11.05 -2.99
CA ARG A 57 -5.40 11.72 -3.92
C ARG A 57 -3.99 11.15 -3.80
N VAL A 58 -3.53 10.96 -2.56
CA VAL A 58 -2.18 10.42 -2.29
C VAL A 58 -2.06 8.98 -2.76
N VAL A 59 -3.04 8.13 -2.48
CA VAL A 59 -3.07 6.74 -2.98
C VAL A 59 -3.00 6.70 -4.50
N LEU A 60 -3.75 7.55 -5.20
CA LEU A 60 -3.72 7.63 -6.66
C LEU A 60 -2.36 8.10 -7.19
N CYS A 61 -1.78 9.14 -6.60
CA CYS A 61 -0.45 9.64 -6.98
C CYS A 61 0.63 8.56 -6.79
N ILE A 62 0.57 7.82 -5.69
CA ILE A 62 1.53 6.74 -5.41
C ILE A 62 1.36 5.57 -6.40
N TYR A 63 0.13 5.19 -6.78
CA TYR A 63 -0.09 4.20 -7.83
C TYR A 63 0.49 4.64 -9.17
N MET A 64 0.27 5.90 -9.55
CA MET A 64 0.83 6.46 -10.79
C MET A 64 2.36 6.49 -10.73
N LEU A 65 2.94 6.90 -9.61
CA LEU A 65 4.39 6.86 -9.39
C LEU A 65 4.94 5.45 -9.54
N THR A 66 4.26 4.45 -8.98
CA THR A 66 4.64 3.03 -9.11
C THR A 66 4.61 2.57 -10.56
N ALA A 67 3.54 2.88 -11.29
CA ALA A 67 3.41 2.51 -12.70
C ALA A 67 4.49 3.17 -13.56
N VAL A 68 4.74 4.47 -13.37
CA VAL A 68 5.80 5.21 -14.08
C VAL A 68 7.18 4.64 -13.75
N SER A 69 7.45 4.33 -12.48
CA SER A 69 8.73 3.74 -12.07
C SER A 69 8.96 2.38 -12.72
N LEU A 70 7.92 1.54 -12.83
CA LEU A 70 8.02 0.25 -13.54
C LEU A 70 8.29 0.43 -15.04
N LEU A 71 7.60 1.37 -15.67
CA LEU A 71 7.80 1.67 -17.10
C LEU A 71 9.21 2.20 -17.38
N LEU A 72 9.71 3.11 -16.55
CA LEU A 72 11.05 3.66 -16.68
C LEU A 72 12.14 2.62 -16.41
N LEU A 73 11.91 1.71 -15.46
CA LEU A 73 12.86 0.64 -15.17
C LEU A 73 12.99 -0.35 -16.33
N ALA A 74 11.95 -0.50 -17.16
CA ALA A 74 11.99 -1.30 -18.40
C ALA A 74 13.00 -0.77 -19.43
N LEU A 75 13.35 0.51 -19.39
CA LEU A 75 14.30 1.17 -20.30
C LEU A 75 15.78 0.92 -19.94
N ARG A 76 16.08 0.13 -18.90
CA ARG A 76 17.42 -0.15 -18.39
C ARG A 76 18.24 1.13 -18.10
N PRO A 77 17.77 2.00 -17.20
CA PRO A 77 18.46 3.24 -16.88
C PRO A 77 19.81 2.96 -16.19
N SER A 78 20.63 3.99 -16.00
CA SER A 78 21.86 3.90 -15.22
C SER A 78 21.58 3.42 -13.78
N VAL A 79 22.58 2.83 -13.13
CA VAL A 79 22.44 2.24 -11.77
C VAL A 79 21.86 3.23 -10.76
N ALA A 80 22.30 4.50 -10.81
CA ALA A 80 21.79 5.53 -9.90
C ALA A 80 20.29 5.79 -10.10
N ILE A 81 19.85 5.89 -11.36
CA ILE A 81 18.44 6.09 -11.71
C ILE A 81 17.63 4.83 -11.36
N ALA A 82 18.18 3.63 -11.59
CA ALA A 82 17.53 2.37 -11.23
C ALA A 82 17.28 2.31 -9.71
N TYR A 83 18.24 2.66 -8.88
CA TYR A 83 18.04 2.71 -7.41
C TYR A 83 17.00 3.73 -6.99
N LEU A 84 16.98 4.92 -7.60
CA LEU A 84 15.93 5.92 -7.33
C LEU A 84 14.53 5.37 -7.67
N LEU A 85 14.38 4.76 -8.85
CA LEU A 85 13.11 4.17 -9.28
C LEU A 85 12.69 3.01 -8.37
N ILE A 86 13.63 2.19 -7.90
CA ILE A 86 13.37 1.09 -6.96
C ILE A 86 12.95 1.64 -5.59
N ALA A 87 13.53 2.75 -5.13
CA ALA A 87 13.06 3.43 -3.92
C ALA A 87 11.61 3.92 -4.08
N CYS A 88 11.28 4.53 -5.21
CA CYS A 88 9.91 4.93 -5.55
C CYS A 88 8.96 3.71 -5.63
N LEU A 89 9.40 2.58 -6.16
CA LEU A 89 8.65 1.32 -6.13
C LEU A 89 8.39 0.84 -4.71
N GLY A 90 9.39 0.95 -3.82
CA GLY A 90 9.22 0.63 -2.41
C GLY A 90 8.12 1.46 -1.75
N MET A 91 8.11 2.77 -1.99
CA MET A 91 7.04 3.67 -1.55
C MET A 91 5.68 3.23 -2.08
N GLY A 92 5.63 2.87 -3.36
CA GLY A 92 4.41 2.48 -4.06
C GLY A 92 3.93 1.06 -3.80
N THR A 93 4.69 0.22 -3.12
CA THR A 93 4.29 -1.13 -2.77
C THR A 93 3.85 -1.21 -1.31
N THR A 94 4.79 -1.29 -0.37
CA THR A 94 4.48 -1.45 1.06
C THR A 94 3.86 -0.18 1.65
N GLY A 95 4.34 1.01 1.28
CA GLY A 95 3.78 2.29 1.74
C GLY A 95 2.31 2.44 1.32
N LEU A 96 2.03 2.15 0.05
CA LEU A 96 0.67 2.19 -0.49
C LEU A 96 -0.28 1.20 0.20
N GLN A 97 0.21 0.00 0.52
CA GLN A 97 -0.59 -1.01 1.26
C GLN A 97 -1.05 -0.48 2.61
N THR A 98 -0.15 0.17 3.34
CA THR A 98 -0.47 0.77 4.64
C THR A 98 -1.51 1.88 4.51
N LEU A 99 -1.38 2.74 3.50
CA LEU A 99 -2.34 3.80 3.20
C LEU A 99 -3.72 3.26 2.82
N ILE A 100 -3.78 2.19 2.02
CA ILE A 100 -5.06 1.53 1.67
C ILE A 100 -5.72 0.96 2.92
N ASN A 101 -4.97 0.34 3.83
CA ASN A 101 -5.51 -0.17 5.09
C ASN A 101 -6.05 0.98 5.96
N ALA A 102 -5.33 2.09 6.07
CA ALA A 102 -5.80 3.28 6.77
C ALA A 102 -7.06 3.86 6.12
N TYR A 103 -7.11 3.92 4.78
CA TYR A 103 -8.28 4.40 4.04
C TYR A 103 -9.52 3.53 4.29
N VAL A 104 -9.37 2.19 4.22
CA VAL A 104 -10.46 1.26 4.55
C VAL A 104 -10.89 1.44 6.01
N GLY A 105 -9.94 1.57 6.93
CA GLY A 105 -10.21 1.79 8.35
C GLY A 105 -10.97 3.08 8.66
N SER A 106 -10.76 4.14 7.89
CA SER A 106 -11.45 5.42 8.05
C SER A 106 -12.80 5.49 7.32
N TYR A 107 -12.97 4.71 6.26
CA TYR A 107 -14.17 4.71 5.43
C TYR A 107 -15.35 3.99 6.08
N TYR A 108 -15.09 2.89 6.79
CA TYR A 108 -16.14 2.05 7.37
C TYR A 108 -16.43 2.39 8.83
N PRO A 109 -17.71 2.39 9.27
CA PRO A 109 -18.09 2.61 10.67
C PRO A 109 -17.52 1.50 11.57
N ALA A 110 -17.36 1.79 12.87
CA ALA A 110 -16.69 0.91 13.84
C ALA A 110 -17.25 -0.53 13.85
N ARG A 111 -18.57 -0.68 13.66
CA ARG A 111 -19.26 -1.99 13.68
C ARG A 111 -18.74 -2.97 12.62
N VAL A 112 -18.39 -2.50 11.42
CA VAL A 112 -18.00 -3.36 10.28
C VAL A 112 -16.54 -3.16 9.88
N ARG A 113 -15.80 -2.25 10.55
CA ARG A 113 -14.41 -1.91 10.23
C ARG A 113 -13.49 -3.12 10.28
N ALA A 114 -13.60 -3.94 11.33
CA ALA A 114 -12.75 -5.13 11.48
C ALA A 114 -13.00 -6.14 10.34
N THR A 115 -14.26 -6.37 9.98
CA THR A 115 -14.63 -7.25 8.86
C THR A 115 -14.14 -6.72 7.54
N ALA A 116 -14.27 -5.41 7.28
CA ALA A 116 -13.80 -4.77 6.06
C ALA A 116 -12.28 -4.86 5.92
N LEU A 117 -11.53 -4.61 6.99
CA LEU A 117 -10.08 -4.76 7.01
C LEU A 117 -9.66 -6.22 6.85
N GLY A 118 -10.32 -7.16 7.53
CA GLY A 118 -10.07 -8.58 7.38
C GLY A 118 -10.30 -9.06 5.95
N LEU A 119 -11.39 -8.65 5.32
CA LEU A 119 -11.68 -8.97 3.92
C LEU A 119 -10.65 -8.35 2.96
N ASN A 120 -10.28 -7.07 3.17
CA ASN A 120 -9.24 -6.42 2.37
C ASN A 120 -7.90 -7.15 2.45
N LEU A 121 -7.48 -7.58 3.65
CA LEU A 121 -6.24 -8.32 3.85
C LEU A 121 -6.32 -9.74 3.27
N SER A 122 -7.45 -10.44 3.43
CA SER A 122 -7.63 -11.79 2.90
C SER A 122 -7.60 -11.83 1.37
N ILE A 123 -8.38 -10.97 0.72
CA ILE A 123 -8.33 -10.81 -0.74
C ILE A 123 -6.95 -10.33 -1.19
N GLY A 124 -6.29 -9.52 -0.39
CA GLY A 124 -4.94 -9.05 -0.64
C GLY A 124 -3.92 -10.19 -0.67
N ARG A 125 -4.04 -11.18 0.21
CA ARG A 125 -3.16 -12.35 0.25
C ARG A 125 -3.26 -13.23 -1.00
N ILE A 126 -4.45 -13.34 -1.60
CA ILE A 126 -4.61 -14.00 -2.91
C ILE A 126 -3.76 -13.30 -3.97
N GLY A 127 -3.79 -11.96 -4.01
CA GLY A 127 -2.91 -11.18 -4.89
C GLY A 127 -1.43 -11.42 -4.59
N GLY A 128 -1.06 -11.57 -3.31
CA GLY A 128 0.31 -11.89 -2.89
C GLY A 128 0.81 -13.24 -3.38
N ILE A 129 -0.04 -14.26 -3.42
CA ILE A 129 0.27 -15.59 -3.96
C ILE A 129 0.36 -15.54 -5.49
N LEU A 130 -0.57 -14.83 -6.13
CA LEU A 130 -0.62 -14.71 -7.58
C LEU A 130 0.55 -13.87 -8.14
N GLY A 131 1.11 -12.92 -7.38
CA GLY A 131 2.19 -12.05 -7.84
C GLY A 131 3.43 -12.80 -8.31
N PRO A 132 4.10 -13.61 -7.46
CA PRO A 132 5.25 -14.40 -7.86
C PRO A 132 4.92 -15.42 -8.96
N THR A 133 3.75 -16.06 -8.88
CA THR A 133 3.28 -17.03 -9.87
C THR A 133 3.07 -16.38 -11.24
N TYR A 134 2.44 -15.23 -11.29
CA TYR A 134 2.23 -14.45 -12.50
C TYR A 134 3.55 -14.12 -13.19
N LEU A 135 4.53 -13.61 -12.44
CA LEU A 135 5.87 -13.35 -12.99
C LEU A 135 6.61 -14.63 -13.35
N GLY A 136 6.46 -15.69 -12.58
CA GLY A 136 7.04 -16.99 -12.90
C GLY A 136 6.60 -17.50 -14.28
N PHE A 137 5.32 -17.42 -14.60
CA PHE A 137 4.80 -17.75 -15.94
C PHE A 137 5.38 -16.86 -17.03
N LEU A 138 5.51 -15.56 -16.79
CA LEU A 138 6.11 -14.62 -17.75
C LEU A 138 7.60 -14.92 -18.00
N VAL A 139 8.33 -15.31 -16.94
CA VAL A 139 9.74 -15.71 -17.06
C VAL A 139 9.87 -17.00 -17.82
N ALA A 140 9.05 -18.02 -17.51
CA ALA A 140 9.02 -19.31 -18.20
C ALA A 140 8.61 -19.18 -19.67
N GLY A 141 7.74 -18.23 -19.99
CA GLY A 141 7.32 -17.91 -21.37
C GLY A 141 8.37 -17.18 -22.21
N GLY A 142 9.57 -16.95 -21.69
CA GLY A 142 10.67 -16.30 -22.43
C GLY A 142 10.42 -14.82 -22.76
N ILE A 143 9.51 -14.16 -22.01
CA ILE A 143 9.18 -12.74 -22.25
C ILE A 143 10.42 -11.86 -22.01
N THR A 144 10.64 -10.91 -22.90
CA THR A 144 11.74 -9.94 -22.84
C THR A 144 11.78 -9.23 -21.49
N PHE A 145 12.98 -8.83 -21.06
CA PHE A 145 13.19 -8.07 -19.81
C PHE A 145 12.20 -6.90 -19.66
N ALA A 146 12.07 -6.04 -20.67
CA ALA A 146 11.11 -4.93 -20.66
C ALA A 146 9.67 -5.40 -20.54
N GLY A 147 9.30 -6.51 -21.19
CA GLY A 147 7.96 -7.08 -21.15
C GLY A 147 7.51 -7.49 -19.73
N LYS A 148 8.43 -7.95 -18.89
CA LYS A 148 8.14 -8.31 -17.50
C LYS A 148 7.76 -7.09 -16.65
N PHE A 149 8.42 -5.97 -16.85
CA PHE A 149 8.09 -4.70 -16.18
C PHE A 149 6.79 -4.10 -16.70
N TYR A 150 6.54 -4.17 -18.00
CA TYR A 150 5.26 -3.75 -18.59
C TYR A 150 4.10 -4.60 -18.02
N ALA A 151 4.29 -5.91 -17.92
CA ALA A 151 3.30 -6.79 -17.34
C ALA A 151 2.99 -6.48 -15.86
N LEU A 152 3.97 -6.02 -15.08
CA LEU A 152 3.77 -5.54 -13.71
C LEU A 152 3.13 -4.14 -13.66
N ALA A 153 3.35 -3.31 -14.66
CA ALA A 153 2.74 -1.99 -14.74
C ALA A 153 1.23 -2.07 -14.98
N ILE A 154 0.75 -3.08 -15.72
CA ILE A 154 -0.68 -3.28 -16.01
C ILE A 154 -1.52 -3.36 -14.72
N PRO A 155 -1.23 -4.26 -13.75
CA PRO A 155 -1.95 -4.28 -12.48
C PRO A 155 -1.89 -2.95 -11.72
N ALA A 156 -0.72 -2.27 -11.72
CA ALA A 156 -0.59 -0.98 -11.04
C ALA A 156 -1.51 0.09 -11.65
N ILE A 157 -1.60 0.14 -12.99
CA ILE A 157 -2.51 1.04 -13.71
C ILE A 157 -3.98 0.69 -13.42
N ILE A 158 -4.33 -0.60 -13.43
CA ILE A 158 -5.67 -1.05 -13.08
C ILE A 158 -6.02 -0.62 -11.63
N GLY A 159 -5.08 -0.75 -10.71
CA GLY A 159 -5.23 -0.28 -9.33
C GLY A 159 -5.49 1.22 -9.25
N ALA A 160 -4.75 2.03 -10.02
CA ALA A 160 -4.95 3.47 -10.11
C ALA A 160 -6.35 3.81 -10.66
N ILE A 161 -6.79 3.14 -11.72
CA ILE A 161 -8.11 3.33 -12.32
C ILE A 161 -9.21 2.98 -11.31
N ILE A 162 -9.12 1.84 -10.64
CA ILE A 162 -10.10 1.42 -9.63
C ILE A 162 -10.23 2.49 -8.54
N ILE A 163 -9.12 3.00 -7.99
CA ILE A 163 -9.12 4.04 -6.95
C ILE A 163 -9.69 5.36 -7.49
N ALA A 164 -9.44 5.69 -8.76
CA ALA A 164 -9.99 6.91 -9.36
C ALA A 164 -11.53 6.89 -9.37
N PHE A 165 -12.13 5.73 -9.66
CA PHE A 165 -13.59 5.56 -9.68
C PHE A 165 -14.23 5.43 -8.28
N VAL A 166 -13.49 5.15 -7.22
CA VAL A 166 -14.05 5.11 -5.86
C VAL A 166 -14.50 6.51 -5.45
N PRO A 167 -15.78 6.73 -5.08
CA PRO A 167 -16.25 8.05 -4.65
C PRO A 167 -15.51 8.53 -3.41
N THR A 168 -15.19 9.83 -3.40
CA THR A 168 -14.50 10.46 -2.27
C THR A 168 -15.49 10.57 -1.12
N SER A 169 -15.47 9.64 -0.17
CA SER A 169 -16.17 9.84 1.09
C SER A 169 -15.40 10.91 1.88
N ARG A 170 -16.07 12.02 2.22
CA ARG A 170 -15.57 12.93 3.24
C ARG A 170 -15.46 12.11 4.53
N ALA A 171 -14.24 11.87 4.98
CA ALA A 171 -14.01 11.39 6.33
C ALA A 171 -14.73 12.35 7.26
N LYS A 172 -15.83 11.89 7.86
CA LYS A 172 -16.49 12.62 8.93
C LYS A 172 -15.46 12.69 10.04
N ALA A 173 -15.05 13.91 10.39
CA ALA A 173 -14.13 14.13 11.49
C ALA A 173 -14.57 13.28 12.70
N PRO A 174 -13.64 12.73 13.50
CA PRO A 174 -13.98 12.00 14.68
C PRO A 174 -14.87 12.92 15.52
N GLN A 175 -16.13 12.56 15.70
CA GLN A 175 -16.92 13.19 16.73
C GLN A 175 -16.20 12.88 18.03
N ALA A 176 -15.63 13.92 18.63
CA ALA A 176 -15.19 13.90 19.98
C ALA A 176 -16.43 13.58 20.85
N THR A 177 -16.66 12.30 21.04
CA THR A 177 -17.59 11.82 22.06
C THR A 177 -16.85 11.89 23.38
N GLY A 178 -16.81 13.06 23.90
CA GLY A 178 -16.22 13.43 25.18
C GLY A 178 -17.04 14.55 25.80
N ALA A 179 -18.33 14.41 25.78
CA ALA A 179 -19.14 15.09 26.81
C ALA A 179 -19.38 14.04 27.89
N SER A 180 -18.59 14.11 28.93
CA SER A 180 -18.92 13.56 30.24
C SER A 180 -20.34 13.99 30.56
N GLU A 181 -21.25 13.06 30.52
CA GLU A 181 -22.51 13.19 31.29
C GLU A 181 -22.11 13.45 32.75
N PRO A 182 -22.58 14.53 33.38
CA PRO A 182 -22.35 14.69 34.79
C PRO A 182 -23.09 13.54 35.49
N GLU A 183 -22.32 12.75 36.19
CA GLU A 183 -22.83 11.76 37.17
C GLU A 183 -23.71 12.52 38.14
N ASP A 184 -25.00 12.43 37.95
CA ASP A 184 -26.01 12.88 38.92
C ASP A 184 -25.88 11.99 40.17
N ASN A 185 -25.04 12.44 41.10
CA ASN A 185 -24.97 11.91 42.45
C ASN A 185 -26.27 12.27 43.17
N THR A 186 -27.37 11.60 42.85
CA THR A 186 -28.51 11.54 43.73
C THR A 186 -28.09 10.73 44.96
N GLU A 187 -27.77 11.47 46.00
CA GLU A 187 -27.61 11.05 47.39
C GLU A 187 -28.76 10.13 47.79
N VAL A 188 -28.46 8.84 47.93
CA VAL A 188 -29.36 7.91 48.58
C VAL A 188 -29.26 8.20 50.08
N VAL A 189 -30.14 9.07 50.55
CA VAL A 189 -30.38 9.25 51.97
C VAL A 189 -31.00 7.96 52.50
N VAL A 190 -30.19 7.15 53.16
CA VAL A 190 -30.64 5.98 53.91
C VAL A 190 -31.23 6.50 55.20
N ASP A 191 -32.55 6.54 55.27
CA ASP A 191 -33.31 6.81 56.48
C ASP A 191 -33.12 5.65 57.48
N ALA A 192 -32.50 5.93 58.61
CA ALA A 192 -32.29 4.97 59.68
C ALA A 192 -33.57 4.91 60.55
N PRO A 193 -34.12 3.72 60.88
CA PRO A 193 -35.27 3.60 61.76
C PRO A 193 -34.87 3.89 63.18
N LYS A 194 -35.59 4.84 63.80
CA LYS A 194 -35.58 5.06 65.24
C LYS A 194 -36.40 3.95 65.92
N ALA A 195 -35.77 3.23 66.85
CA ALA A 195 -36.38 2.48 67.88
C ALA A 195 -36.25 3.24 69.17
#